data_71982712895e61bbc3002f13278a47ba
#
_entry.id   71982712895e61bbc3002f13278a47ba
#
_cell.length_a   1.000
_cell.length_b   1.000
_cell.length_c   1.000
_cell.angle_alpha   90.00
_cell.angle_beta   90.00
_cell.angle_gamma   90.00
#
_symmetry.space_group_name_H-M   'P 1'
#
loop_
_entity.id
_entity.type
_entity.pdbx_description
1 polymer ?
#
loop_
_entity_poly.entity_id
_entity_poly.type
_entity_poly.pdbx_seq_one_letter_code
_entity_poly.pdbx_strand_id
1 'polypeptide(L)' 'MYRKSIVVYDNATQTKINGAKSTRTDYRVVVQGQEPKDDKVFTRLNIVVTKDGKFVRTYYG' A
#
# COMPACT_ATOMS: atom_id res chain seq x y z
N MET A 1 9.98 -11.19 22.16
CA MET A 1 8.82 -10.38 21.87
C MET A 1 8.86 -9.81 20.47
N TYR A 2 7.76 -9.85 19.81
CA TYR A 2 7.64 -9.33 18.47
C TYR A 2 7.59 -7.81 18.49
N ARG A 3 8.40 -7.22 17.65
CA ARG A 3 8.35 -5.77 17.49
C ARG A 3 8.05 -5.44 16.03
N LYS A 4 7.01 -4.71 15.83
CA LYS A 4 6.61 -4.30 14.51
C LYS A 4 7.28 -2.97 14.15
N SER A 5 7.86 -2.91 12.98
CA SER A 5 8.35 -1.64 12.46
C SER A 5 7.19 -0.69 12.24
N ILE A 6 7.35 0.55 12.64
CA ILE A 6 6.33 1.56 12.46
C ILE A 6 6.76 2.43 11.29
N VAL A 7 5.93 2.45 10.27
CA VAL A 7 6.14 3.32 9.11
C VAL A 7 5.06 4.40 9.17
N VAL A 8 5.49 5.64 9.16
CA VAL A 8 4.56 6.76 9.14
C VAL A 8 4.32 7.12 7.69
N TYR A 9 3.11 6.89 7.22
CA TYR A 9 2.74 7.21 5.84
C TYR A 9 2.42 8.69 5.73
N ASP A 10 2.68 9.26 4.56
CA ASP A 10 2.28 10.63 4.31
C ASP A 10 0.75 10.70 4.12
N ASN A 11 0.24 11.93 4.00
CA ASN A 11 -1.20 12.14 3.92
C ASN A 11 -1.80 11.48 2.69
N ALA A 12 -1.10 11.52 1.56
CA ALA A 12 -1.60 10.93 0.32
C ALA A 12 -1.75 9.42 0.48
N THR A 13 -0.75 8.76 1.06
CA THR A 13 -0.80 7.33 1.29
C THR A 13 -1.92 6.98 2.27
N GLN A 14 -2.01 7.72 3.36
CA GLN A 14 -3.03 7.45 4.36
C GLN A 14 -4.44 7.64 3.78
N THR A 15 -4.61 8.63 2.92
CA THR A 15 -5.89 8.85 2.25
C THR A 15 -6.27 7.66 1.39
N LYS A 16 -5.32 7.10 0.66
CA LYS A 16 -5.58 5.91 -0.17
C LYS A 16 -5.97 4.71 0.69
N ILE A 17 -5.26 4.51 1.80
CA ILE A 17 -5.57 3.42 2.72
C ILE A 17 -6.98 3.59 3.29
N ASN A 18 -7.30 4.78 3.74
CA ASN A 18 -8.60 5.06 4.33
C ASN A 18 -9.72 4.86 3.32
N GLY A 19 -9.51 5.27 2.08
CA GLY A 19 -10.48 5.06 1.02
C GLY A 19 -10.71 3.58 0.75
N ALA A 20 -9.65 2.80 0.70
CA ALA A 20 -9.77 1.35 0.49
C ALA A 20 -10.53 0.70 1.63
N LYS A 21 -10.23 1.07 2.87
CA LYS A 21 -10.95 0.53 4.03
C LYS A 21 -12.42 0.90 4.00
N SER A 22 -12.71 2.13 3.63
CA SER A 22 -14.09 2.64 3.60
C SER A 22 -14.93 1.89 2.56
N THR A 23 -14.36 1.54 1.43
CA THR A 23 -15.06 0.85 0.36
C THR A 23 -14.89 -0.66 0.43
N ARG A 24 -14.21 -1.16 1.47
CA ARG A 24 -13.93 -2.59 1.65
C ARG A 24 -13.17 -3.16 0.46
N THR A 25 -12.33 -2.34 -0.14
CA THR A 25 -11.46 -2.76 -1.23
C THR A 25 -10.25 -3.47 -0.63
N ASP A 26 -9.93 -4.62 -1.19
CA ASP A 26 -8.72 -5.33 -0.79
C ASP A 26 -7.51 -4.48 -1.19
N TYR A 27 -6.56 -4.32 -0.29
CA TYR A 27 -5.40 -3.47 -0.58
C TYR A 27 -4.16 -4.00 0.13
N ARG A 28 -2.99 -3.58 -0.36
CA ARG A 28 -1.73 -3.78 0.35
C ARG A 28 -0.82 -2.61 0.06
N VAL A 29 0.12 -2.36 0.97
CA VAL A 29 1.12 -1.31 0.81
C VAL A 29 2.41 -1.98 0.37
N VAL A 30 3.00 -1.47 -0.69
CA VAL A 30 4.17 -2.06 -1.33
C VAL A 30 5.28 -1.02 -1.37
N VAL A 31 6.49 -1.41 -1.00
CA VAL A 31 7.65 -0.52 -1.06
C VAL A 31 8.18 -0.49 -2.48
N GLN A 32 8.44 0.70 -2.99
CA GLN A 32 8.98 0.89 -4.33
C GLN A 32 10.27 0.08 -4.50
N GLY A 33 10.38 -0.61 -5.61
CA GLY A 33 11.52 -1.47 -5.87
C GLY A 33 11.39 -2.86 -5.28
N GLN A 34 10.38 -3.11 -4.47
CA GLN A 34 10.14 -4.40 -3.86
C GLN A 34 8.74 -4.92 -4.19
N GLU A 35 8.24 -4.54 -5.36
CA GLU A 35 6.92 -4.99 -5.78
C GLU A 35 6.91 -6.50 -5.91
N PRO A 36 5.89 -7.17 -5.36
CA PRO A 36 5.79 -8.61 -5.48
C PRO A 36 5.41 -9.01 -6.90
N LYS A 37 5.50 -10.31 -7.16
CA LYS A 37 5.07 -10.83 -8.44
C LYS A 37 3.60 -10.51 -8.65
N ASP A 38 3.25 -10.30 -9.91
CA ASP A 38 1.86 -10.13 -10.31
C ASP A 38 1.15 -11.46 -10.16
N ASP A 39 0.25 -11.56 -9.21
CA ASP A 39 -0.57 -12.75 -9.00
C ASP A 39 -1.96 -12.58 -9.60
N LYS A 40 -2.14 -11.56 -10.42
CA LYS A 40 -3.34 -11.33 -11.21
C LYS A 40 -4.61 -11.19 -10.40
N VAL A 41 -4.49 -10.59 -9.24
CA VAL A 41 -5.64 -10.26 -8.42
C VAL A 41 -6.06 -8.84 -8.78
N PHE A 42 -6.98 -8.72 -9.74
CA PHE A 42 -7.30 -7.42 -10.32
C PHE A 42 -8.17 -6.55 -9.43
N THR A 43 -8.66 -7.10 -8.34
CA THR A 43 -9.48 -6.35 -7.38
C THR A 43 -8.69 -5.82 -6.21
N ARG A 44 -7.40 -6.13 -6.14
CA ARG A 44 -6.56 -5.67 -5.03
C ARG A 44 -5.83 -4.40 -5.41
N LEU A 45 -5.98 -3.37 -4.59
CA LEU A 45 -5.28 -2.11 -4.77
C LEU A 45 -3.90 -2.19 -4.16
N ASN A 46 -2.88 -1.94 -4.95
CA ASN A 46 -1.51 -1.86 -4.46
C ASN A 46 -1.13 -0.40 -4.33
N ILE A 47 -0.74 0.01 -3.13
CA ILE A 47 -0.34 1.38 -2.84
C ILE A 47 1.16 1.38 -2.73
N VAL A 48 1.84 1.95 -3.72
CA VAL A 48 3.30 1.96 -3.77
C VAL A 48 3.81 3.19 -3.04
N VAL A 49 4.73 2.95 -2.12
CA VAL A 49 5.34 4.01 -1.32
C VAL A 49 6.85 3.86 -1.35
N THR A 50 7.56 4.92 -0.99
CA THR A 50 8.99 4.83 -0.74
C THR A 50 9.21 4.13 0.59
N LYS A 51 10.45 3.76 0.86
CA LYS A 51 10.77 3.15 2.15
C LYS A 51 10.53 4.09 3.33
N ASP A 52 10.35 5.39 3.05
CA ASP A 52 10.02 6.39 4.07
C ASP A 52 8.52 6.56 4.25
N GLY A 53 7.71 5.85 3.46
CA GLY A 53 6.27 5.93 3.57
C GLY A 53 5.62 7.01 2.73
N LYS A 54 6.33 7.54 1.74
CA LYS A 54 5.78 8.56 0.86
C LYS A 54 5.10 7.93 -0.34
N PHE A 55 3.95 8.44 -0.70
CA PHE A 55 3.16 7.92 -1.79
C PHE A 55 3.88 8.05 -3.13
N VAL A 56 3.85 6.99 -3.92
CA VAL A 56 4.41 6.99 -5.27
C VAL A 56 3.29 6.84 -6.30
N ARG A 57 2.57 5.73 -6.25
CA ARG A 57 1.49 5.44 -7.19
C ARG A 57 0.63 4.29 -6.67
N THR A 58 -0.44 4.02 -7.38
CA THR A 58 -1.27 2.84 -7.10
C THR A 58 -1.45 2.05 -8.39
N TYR A 59 -1.75 0.77 -8.24
CA TYR A 59 -2.14 -0.08 -9.36
C TYR A 59 -2.92 -1.26 -8.80
N TYR A 60 -3.63 -1.95 -9.69
CA TYR A 60 -4.36 -3.15 -9.30
C TYR A 60 -3.61 -4.40 -9.78
N GLY A 61 -3.59 -5.40 -8.93
CA GLY A 61 -2.87 -6.61 -9.31
C GLY A 61 -2.56 -7.57 -8.19
#